data_ba54a90d775c4ca4b119e0b8dc8b9d37
#
_entry.id   ba54a90d775c4ca4b119e0b8dc8b9d37
#
_cell.length_a   1.000
_cell.length_b   1.000
_cell.length_c   1.000
_cell.angle_alpha   90.00
_cell.angle_beta   90.00
_cell.angle_gamma   90.00
#
_symmetry.space_group_name_H-M   'P 1'
#
loop_
_entity.id
_entity.type
_entity.pdbx_description
1 polymer ?
#
loop_
_entity_poly.entity_id
_entity_poly.type
_entity_poly.pdbx_seq_one_letter_code
_entity_poly.pdbx_strand_id
1 'polypeptide(L)'
;MSGIRFASKEHENFFFNMLHKCGNTDCYHRAFFYCVGISDTARNNVGRMFDFKQDCIKPEGLHEGWQTGGTVRLTRLAFNLWNGYAEQGDERMSTPYEIFDCGYAPYFYEAIKMRYPEYCRDLPAVKTRADSAERGGR
;
A
#
# COMPACT_ATOMS: atom_id res chain seq x y z
N MET A 1 4.53 -4.72 21.09
CA MET A 1 3.62 -4.37 20.00
C MET A 1 4.32 -3.47 19.00
N SER A 2 4.27 -3.82 17.78
CA SER A 2 4.86 -2.99 16.75
C SER A 2 3.85 -1.97 16.25
N GLY A 3 4.29 -0.73 16.12
CA GLY A 3 3.47 0.29 15.50
C GLY A 3 3.50 0.17 13.98
N ILE A 4 2.80 1.10 13.34
CA ILE A 4 2.80 1.18 11.88
C ILE A 4 4.16 1.69 11.42
N ARG A 5 4.71 1.06 10.39
CA ARG A 5 5.97 1.47 9.79
C ARG A 5 5.73 2.35 8.59
N PHE A 6 6.23 3.57 8.64
CA PHE A 6 6.08 4.53 7.55
C PHE A 6 7.40 4.70 6.81
N ALA A 7 7.33 5.09 5.55
CA ALA A 7 8.51 5.33 4.73
C ALA A 7 9.23 6.63 5.13
N SER A 8 8.49 7.57 5.71
CA SER A 8 9.02 8.87 6.10
C SER A 8 8.06 9.53 7.07
N LYS A 9 8.50 10.65 7.66
CA LYS A 9 7.61 11.45 8.51
C LYS A 9 6.48 12.06 7.69
N GLU A 10 6.78 12.45 6.46
CA GLU A 10 5.78 12.97 5.53
C GLU A 10 4.72 11.93 5.21
N HIS A 11 5.13 10.66 5.08
CA HIS A 11 4.21 9.56 4.87
C HIS A 11 3.23 9.44 6.05
N GLU A 12 3.77 9.45 7.26
CA GLU A 12 2.96 9.35 8.48
C GLU A 12 1.97 10.51 8.57
N ASN A 13 2.45 11.74 8.37
CA ASN A 13 1.61 12.92 8.44
C ASN A 13 0.49 12.88 7.39
N PHE A 14 0.83 12.50 6.18
CA PHE A 14 -0.14 12.37 5.09
C PHE A 14 -1.24 11.37 5.45
N PHE A 15 -0.83 10.21 5.94
CA PHE A 15 -1.76 9.13 6.30
C PHE A 15 -2.81 9.62 7.29
N PHE A 16 -2.38 10.21 8.40
CA PHE A 16 -3.32 10.66 9.42
C PHE A 16 -4.14 11.87 8.95
N ASN A 17 -3.55 12.76 8.16
CA ASN A 17 -4.27 13.90 7.62
C ASN A 17 -5.40 13.48 6.67
N MET A 18 -5.14 12.48 5.84
CA MET A 18 -6.15 11.99 4.90
C MET A 18 -7.29 11.27 5.62
N LEU A 19 -6.97 10.47 6.65
CA LEU A 19 -8.01 9.83 7.44
C LEU A 19 -8.88 10.88 8.15
N HIS A 20 -8.25 11.91 8.68
CA HIS A 20 -8.98 13.00 9.33
C HIS A 20 -9.87 13.72 8.31
N LYS A 21 -9.35 14.02 7.14
CA LYS A 21 -10.09 14.70 6.08
C LYS A 21 -11.32 13.90 5.66
N CYS A 22 -11.19 12.57 5.55
CA CYS A 22 -12.32 11.71 5.19
C CYS A 22 -13.26 11.45 6.35
N GLY A 23 -12.79 11.66 7.58
CA GLY A 23 -13.57 11.33 8.77
C GLY A 23 -13.83 9.83 8.89
N ASN A 24 -12.92 9.01 8.41
CA ASN A 24 -13.10 7.55 8.38
C ASN A 24 -11.76 6.86 8.55
N THR A 25 -11.72 5.88 9.46
CA THR A 25 -10.50 5.16 9.79
C THR A 25 -10.64 3.65 9.56
N ASP A 26 -11.54 3.25 8.67
CA ASP A 26 -11.74 1.84 8.37
C ASP A 26 -10.55 1.27 7.57
N CYS A 27 -10.53 -0.03 7.41
CA CYS A 27 -9.41 -0.72 6.76
C CYS A 27 -9.23 -0.30 5.30
N TYR A 28 -10.31 0.11 4.63
CA TYR A 28 -10.24 0.53 3.22
C TYR A 28 -9.51 1.87 3.08
N HIS A 29 -9.91 2.86 3.88
CA HIS A 29 -9.28 4.17 3.87
C HIS A 29 -7.83 4.08 4.34
N ARG A 30 -7.56 3.30 5.41
CA ARG A 30 -6.22 3.15 5.95
C ARG A 30 -5.27 2.55 4.92
N ALA A 31 -5.66 1.44 4.31
CA ALA A 31 -4.80 0.78 3.33
C ALA A 31 -4.57 1.67 2.10
N PHE A 32 -5.62 2.34 1.63
CA PHE A 32 -5.52 3.21 0.45
C PHE A 32 -4.55 4.36 0.69
N PHE A 33 -4.76 5.13 1.76
CA PHE A 33 -3.94 6.31 2.00
C PHE A 33 -2.53 5.96 2.47
N TYR A 34 -2.36 4.78 3.09
CA TYR A 34 -1.02 4.30 3.37
C TYR A 34 -0.25 4.07 2.06
N CYS A 35 -0.85 3.41 1.09
CA CYS A 35 -0.20 3.18 -0.21
C CYS A 35 0.16 4.50 -0.89
N VAL A 36 -0.80 5.41 -1.01
CA VAL A 36 -0.57 6.69 -1.68
C VAL A 36 0.53 7.48 -0.98
N GLY A 37 0.58 7.38 0.33
CA GLY A 37 1.54 8.14 1.13
C GLY A 37 2.98 7.70 1.00
N ILE A 38 3.27 6.53 0.42
CA ILE A 38 4.63 6.01 0.31
C ILE A 38 5.52 6.93 -0.54
N SER A 39 4.96 7.50 -1.60
CA SER A 39 5.70 8.34 -2.56
C SER A 39 5.27 9.79 -2.46
N ASP A 40 6.24 10.72 -2.47
CA ASP A 40 5.93 12.14 -2.48
C ASP A 40 5.17 12.54 -3.74
N THR A 41 5.51 11.95 -4.89
CA THR A 41 4.80 12.22 -6.14
C THR A 41 3.35 11.79 -6.04
N ALA A 42 3.08 10.61 -5.48
CA ALA A 42 1.72 10.13 -5.30
C ALA A 42 0.96 11.01 -4.30
N ARG A 43 1.59 11.42 -3.19
CA ARG A 43 0.95 12.31 -2.22
C ARG A 43 0.51 13.61 -2.88
N ASN A 44 1.37 14.17 -3.72
CA ASN A 44 1.08 15.44 -4.39
C ASN A 44 -0.03 15.31 -5.43
N ASN A 45 -0.39 14.10 -5.80
CA ASN A 45 -1.41 13.84 -6.82
C ASN A 45 -2.59 13.05 -6.29
N VAL A 46 -2.81 13.04 -4.97
CA VAL A 46 -3.87 12.23 -4.36
C VAL A 46 -5.25 12.60 -4.91
N GLY A 47 -5.50 13.86 -5.20
CA GLY A 47 -6.78 14.29 -5.77
C GLY A 47 -7.03 13.78 -7.19
N ARG A 48 -5.98 13.29 -7.87
CA ARG A 48 -6.09 12.66 -9.18
C ARG A 48 -6.46 11.19 -9.08
N MET A 49 -6.35 10.62 -7.89
CA MET A 49 -6.60 9.19 -7.66
C MET A 49 -7.80 8.93 -6.79
N PHE A 50 -8.25 9.93 -6.05
CA PHE A 50 -9.34 9.77 -5.10
C PHE A 50 -10.27 10.97 -5.14
N ASP A 51 -11.57 10.70 -5.21
CA ASP A 51 -12.62 11.72 -5.17
C ASP A 51 -13.09 11.85 -3.73
N PHE A 52 -12.66 12.92 -3.05
CA PHE A 52 -12.99 13.12 -1.64
C PHE A 52 -14.47 13.46 -1.42
N LYS A 53 -15.14 13.97 -2.45
CA LYS A 53 -16.55 14.30 -2.36
C LYS A 53 -17.42 13.05 -2.46
N GLN A 54 -17.06 12.13 -3.37
CA GLN A 54 -17.81 10.90 -3.59
C GLN A 54 -17.25 9.73 -2.76
N ASP A 55 -16.11 9.93 -2.12
CA ASP A 55 -15.43 8.91 -1.31
C ASP A 55 -15.16 7.65 -2.11
N CYS A 56 -14.51 7.81 -3.26
CA CYS A 56 -14.21 6.70 -4.15
C CYS A 56 -12.95 6.96 -4.98
N ILE A 57 -12.41 5.89 -5.56
CA ILE A 57 -11.22 5.99 -6.39
C ILE A 57 -11.54 6.63 -7.74
N LYS A 58 -10.50 7.17 -8.36
CA LYS A 58 -10.56 7.75 -9.70
C LYS A 58 -9.62 6.94 -10.60
N PRO A 59 -10.14 5.89 -11.28
CA PRO A 59 -9.30 5.00 -12.09
C PRO A 59 -8.50 5.70 -13.18
N GLU A 60 -8.98 6.82 -13.67
CA GLU A 60 -8.28 7.59 -14.71
C GLU A 60 -6.90 8.07 -14.25
N GLY A 61 -6.66 8.14 -12.94
CA GLY A 61 -5.35 8.54 -12.43
C GLY A 61 -4.22 7.58 -12.78
N LEU A 62 -4.56 6.33 -13.16
CA LEU A 62 -3.54 5.33 -13.52
C LEU A 62 -2.71 5.72 -14.75
N HIS A 63 -3.27 6.53 -15.65
CA HIS A 63 -2.62 6.82 -16.93
C HIS A 63 -2.21 8.26 -17.08
N GLU A 64 -2.12 9.00 -15.99
CA GLU A 64 -1.71 10.40 -16.04
C GLU A 64 -0.19 10.52 -16.16
N GLY A 65 0.24 11.66 -16.71
CA GLY A 65 1.65 11.87 -17.02
C GLY A 65 2.60 11.89 -15.84
N TRP A 66 2.09 12.11 -14.62
CA TRP A 66 2.94 12.13 -13.43
C TRP A 66 3.31 10.72 -12.95
N GLN A 67 2.61 9.70 -13.44
CA GLN A 67 2.88 8.33 -13.02
C GLN A 67 4.24 7.84 -13.51
N THR A 68 4.93 7.09 -12.66
CA THR A 68 6.16 6.37 -13.00
C THR A 68 5.89 4.88 -12.89
N GLY A 69 6.88 4.05 -13.24
CA GLY A 69 6.74 2.60 -13.07
C GLY A 69 6.44 2.20 -11.63
N GLY A 70 7.06 2.89 -10.67
CA GLY A 70 6.82 2.61 -9.25
C GLY A 70 5.48 3.14 -8.76
N THR A 71 5.14 4.38 -9.11
CA THR A 71 3.89 4.97 -8.62
C THR A 71 2.66 4.30 -9.23
N VAL A 72 2.73 3.82 -10.47
CA VAL A 72 1.59 3.10 -11.06
C VAL A 72 1.35 1.78 -10.34
N ARG A 73 2.41 1.09 -9.91
CA ARG A 73 2.27 -0.13 -9.13
C ARG A 73 1.62 0.14 -7.76
N LEU A 74 2.09 1.18 -7.11
CA LEU A 74 1.53 1.66 -5.84
C LEU A 74 0.05 2.00 -6.00
N THR A 75 -0.31 2.68 -7.08
CA THR A 75 -1.69 3.08 -7.34
C THR A 75 -2.58 1.87 -7.62
N ARG A 76 -2.08 0.91 -8.40
CA ARG A 76 -2.84 -0.31 -8.67
C ARG A 76 -3.11 -1.09 -7.40
N LEU A 77 -2.13 -1.16 -6.48
CA LEU A 77 -2.36 -1.82 -5.20
C LEU A 77 -3.38 -1.05 -4.37
N ALA A 78 -3.25 0.27 -4.29
CA ALA A 78 -4.19 1.09 -3.53
C ALA A 78 -5.62 0.88 -4.02
N PHE A 79 -5.83 0.89 -5.34
CA PHE A 79 -7.15 0.68 -5.94
C PHE A 79 -7.68 -0.72 -5.65
N ASN A 80 -6.81 -1.73 -5.74
CA ASN A 80 -7.22 -3.11 -5.51
C ASN A 80 -7.61 -3.34 -4.05
N LEU A 81 -6.86 -2.76 -3.11
CA LEU A 81 -7.18 -2.87 -1.69
C LEU A 81 -8.46 -2.11 -1.34
N TRP A 82 -8.80 -1.08 -2.12
CA TRP A 82 -10.01 -0.30 -1.88
C TRP A 82 -11.26 -1.11 -2.19
N ASN A 83 -11.38 -1.65 -3.40
CA ASN A 83 -12.60 -2.34 -3.81
C ASN A 83 -12.37 -3.50 -4.78
N GLY A 84 -11.16 -4.02 -4.85
CA GLY A 84 -10.82 -5.12 -5.76
C GLY A 84 -10.59 -4.65 -7.20
N TYR A 85 -10.50 -3.35 -7.42
CA TYR A 85 -10.33 -2.83 -8.77
C TYR A 85 -9.10 -3.40 -9.45
N ALA A 86 -9.29 -3.89 -10.67
CA ALA A 86 -8.23 -4.26 -11.58
C ALA A 86 -8.66 -3.75 -12.95
N GLU A 87 -7.75 -3.07 -13.63
CA GLU A 87 -8.09 -2.41 -14.90
C GLU A 87 -8.47 -3.43 -15.96
N GLN A 88 -9.63 -3.25 -16.58
CA GLN A 88 -10.13 -4.16 -17.61
C GLN A 88 -9.15 -4.23 -18.78
N GLY A 89 -8.75 -5.44 -19.14
CA GLY A 89 -7.77 -5.66 -20.19
C GLY A 89 -6.33 -5.74 -19.68
N ASP A 90 -6.06 -5.22 -18.49
CA ASP A 90 -4.73 -5.21 -17.87
C ASP A 90 -4.77 -5.77 -16.45
N GLU A 91 -5.68 -6.70 -16.17
CA GLU A 91 -5.87 -7.25 -14.83
C GLU A 91 -4.59 -7.85 -14.26
N ARG A 92 -3.74 -8.44 -15.10
CA ARG A 92 -2.50 -9.05 -14.65
C ARG A 92 -1.56 -8.03 -14.00
N MET A 93 -1.69 -6.76 -14.34
CA MET A 93 -0.85 -5.70 -13.76
C MET A 93 -1.19 -5.42 -12.31
N SER A 94 -2.31 -5.93 -11.82
CA SER A 94 -2.71 -5.79 -10.41
C SER A 94 -2.44 -7.05 -9.60
N THR A 95 -1.64 -7.98 -10.12
CA THR A 95 -1.25 -9.19 -9.39
C THR A 95 0.02 -8.93 -8.58
N PRO A 96 0.28 -9.72 -7.53
CA PRO A 96 1.52 -9.56 -6.76
C PRO A 96 2.78 -9.65 -7.62
N TYR A 97 2.77 -10.50 -8.64
CA TYR A 97 3.90 -10.66 -9.54
C TYR A 97 4.35 -9.33 -10.15
N GLU A 98 3.38 -8.52 -10.59
CA GLU A 98 3.66 -7.23 -11.21
C GLU A 98 3.81 -6.12 -10.15
N ILE A 99 2.92 -6.08 -9.18
CA ILE A 99 2.87 -4.98 -8.20
C ILE A 99 4.12 -4.94 -7.33
N PHE A 100 4.60 -6.11 -6.87
CA PHE A 100 5.70 -6.15 -5.91
C PHE A 100 7.09 -6.04 -6.55
N ASP A 101 7.17 -5.85 -7.84
CA ASP A 101 8.44 -5.72 -8.55
C ASP A 101 8.86 -4.25 -8.61
N CYS A 102 9.01 -3.62 -7.45
CA CYS A 102 9.48 -2.23 -7.36
C CYS A 102 10.00 -1.93 -5.96
N GLY A 103 10.66 -0.78 -5.81
CA GLY A 103 11.29 -0.38 -4.55
C GLY A 103 10.30 -0.05 -3.43
N TYR A 104 9.04 0.15 -3.72
CA TYR A 104 8.03 0.42 -2.69
C TYR A 104 7.49 -0.85 -2.02
N ALA A 105 7.84 -2.01 -2.55
CA ALA A 105 7.27 -3.29 -2.10
C ALA A 105 7.38 -3.56 -0.59
N PRO A 106 8.47 -3.17 0.11
CA PRO A 106 8.54 -3.39 1.55
C PRO A 106 7.37 -2.78 2.31
N TYR A 107 6.82 -1.67 1.81
CA TYR A 107 5.68 -1.00 2.45
C TYR A 107 4.35 -1.58 2.02
N PHE A 108 4.30 -2.29 0.90
CA PHE A 108 3.05 -2.89 0.42
C PHE A 108 2.51 -3.92 1.40
N TYR A 109 3.39 -4.64 2.08
CA TYR A 109 2.97 -5.61 3.09
C TYR A 109 2.30 -4.92 4.28
N GLU A 110 2.80 -3.74 4.69
CA GLU A 110 2.13 -2.95 5.72
C GLU A 110 0.69 -2.61 5.33
N ALA A 111 0.51 -2.19 4.07
CA ALA A 111 -0.82 -1.87 3.55
C ALA A 111 -1.74 -3.08 3.58
N ILE A 112 -1.22 -4.24 3.22
CA ILE A 112 -1.99 -5.48 3.21
C ILE A 112 -2.43 -5.85 4.63
N LYS A 113 -1.54 -5.71 5.61
CA LYS A 113 -1.89 -5.97 7.01
C LYS A 113 -2.99 -5.03 7.49
N MET A 114 -2.97 -3.77 7.05
CA MET A 114 -4.02 -2.81 7.39
C MET A 114 -5.36 -3.20 6.78
N ARG A 115 -5.34 -3.68 5.53
CA ARG A 115 -6.57 -4.04 4.82
C ARG A 115 -7.18 -5.31 5.36
N TYR A 116 -6.34 -6.27 5.77
CA TYR A 116 -6.78 -7.59 6.22
C TYR A 116 -6.21 -7.90 7.61
N PRO A 117 -6.56 -7.10 8.63
CA PRO A 117 -5.92 -7.24 9.95
C PRO A 117 -6.19 -8.56 10.63
N GLU A 118 -7.27 -9.25 10.26
CA GLU A 118 -7.62 -10.54 10.86
C GLU A 118 -6.82 -11.69 10.28
N TYR A 119 -6.39 -11.56 9.03
CA TYR A 119 -5.75 -12.67 8.32
C TYR A 119 -4.28 -12.41 8.00
N CYS A 120 -3.89 -11.16 7.81
CA CYS A 120 -2.53 -10.80 7.43
C CYS A 120 -1.85 -10.11 8.59
N ARG A 121 -0.99 -10.85 9.28
CA ARG A 121 -0.26 -10.35 10.45
C ARG A 121 1.09 -11.04 10.52
N ASP A 122 1.99 -10.47 11.28
CA ASP A 122 3.28 -11.10 11.52
C ASP A 122 3.09 -12.36 12.34
N LEU A 123 3.69 -13.45 11.88
CA LEU A 123 3.63 -14.73 12.60
C LEU A 123 4.83 -14.83 13.54
N PRO A 124 4.67 -15.58 14.66
CA PRO A 124 5.82 -15.81 15.52
C PRO A 124 6.88 -16.64 14.78
N ALA A 125 8.13 -16.22 14.95
CA ALA A 125 9.23 -16.92 14.32
C ALA A 125 9.43 -18.29 14.96
N VAL A 126 9.70 -19.30 14.12
CA VAL A 126 10.06 -20.63 14.56
C VAL A 126 11.48 -20.89 14.10
N LYS A 127 12.31 -21.43 15.01
CA LYS A 127 13.69 -21.74 14.69
C LYS A 127 13.74 -22.82 13.61
N THR A 128 14.29 -22.48 12.45
CA THR A 128 14.39 -23.43 11.35
C THR A 128 15.67 -24.26 11.49
N ARG A 129 15.75 -25.32 10.69
CA ARG A 129 16.97 -26.13 10.63
C ARG A 129 18.17 -25.32 10.15
N ALA A 130 17.94 -24.44 9.15
CA ALA A 130 19.00 -23.60 8.61
C ALA A 130 19.51 -22.61 9.64
N ASP A 131 18.60 -21.97 10.39
CA ASP A 131 18.97 -21.02 11.44
C ASP A 131 19.80 -21.73 12.55
N SER A 132 19.38 -22.93 12.91
CA SER A 132 20.09 -23.71 13.93
C SER A 132 21.50 -24.07 13.46
N ALA A 133 21.66 -24.48 12.21
CA ALA A 133 22.97 -24.81 11.64
C ALA A 133 23.88 -23.59 11.58
N GLU A 134 23.37 -22.46 11.18
CA GLU A 134 24.13 -21.22 11.11
C GLU A 134 24.62 -20.82 12.49
N ARG A 135 23.74 -20.85 13.48
CA ARG A 135 24.13 -20.49 14.85
C ARG A 135 25.16 -21.44 15.42
N GLY A 136 25.02 -22.71 15.10
CA GLY A 136 26.00 -23.69 15.54
C GLY A 136 27.36 -23.50 14.93
N GLY A 137 27.41 -22.98 13.71
CA GLY A 137 28.63 -22.72 12.97
C GLY A 137 29.34 -21.45 13.35
N ARG A 138 28.70 -20.61 14.13
CA ARG A 138 29.25 -19.33 14.56
C ARG A 138 29.68 -19.41 16.05
#